data_42da8d3e4e80fc3da28036464b58a3a5
#
_entry.id   42da8d3e4e80fc3da28036464b58a3a5
#
_cell.length_a   1.000
_cell.length_b   1.000
_cell.length_c   1.000
_cell.angle_alpha   90.00
_cell.angle_beta   90.00
_cell.angle_gamma   90.00
#
_symmetry.space_group_name_H-M   'P 1'
#
loop_
_entity.id
_entity.type
_entity.pdbx_description
1 polymer ?
#
loop_
_entity_poly.entity_id
_entity_poly.type
_entity_poly.pdbx_seq_one_letter_code
_entity_poly.pdbx_strand_id
1 'polypeptide(L)'
;LLSQFPTQGDRVLVGPGENAGVIDLGDGLRLAFKIESHNHPSAVEPFQGAATGVGGILRDIFTMGARPIALLNSLRFGTINDARTRRIFTGVVAGISHYGNCLIESETFIWRDKNGIHFDTIGNF
;
A
#
# COMPACT_ATOMS: atom_id res chain seq x y z
N LEU A 1 3.70 15.10 -15.00
CA LEU A 1 4.38 13.81 -15.25
C LEU A 1 3.36 12.68 -15.47
N LEU A 2 2.37 12.53 -14.59
CA LEU A 2 1.34 11.47 -14.71
C LEU A 2 0.46 11.61 -15.97
N SER A 3 0.23 12.84 -16.45
CA SER A 3 -0.55 13.08 -17.68
C SER A 3 0.08 12.52 -18.96
N GLN A 4 1.34 12.08 -18.90
CA GLN A 4 2.03 11.46 -20.03
C GLN A 4 1.78 9.96 -20.14
N PHE A 5 1.22 9.33 -19.10
CA PHE A 5 0.91 7.92 -19.12
C PHE A 5 -0.51 7.66 -19.65
N PRO A 6 -0.71 6.55 -20.38
CA PRO A 6 -2.03 6.18 -20.84
C PRO A 6 -2.95 5.89 -19.64
N THR A 7 -4.12 6.51 -19.64
CA THR A 7 -5.16 6.32 -18.63
C THR A 7 -6.36 5.54 -19.15
N GLN A 8 -6.30 5.14 -20.42
CA GLN A 8 -7.33 4.38 -21.11
C GLN A 8 -6.69 3.21 -21.86
N GLY A 9 -7.43 2.15 -22.07
CA GLY A 9 -7.01 0.95 -22.78
C GLY A 9 -8.08 -0.12 -22.70
N ASP A 10 -8.01 -1.13 -23.55
CA ASP A 10 -9.03 -2.18 -23.68
C ASP A 10 -9.32 -2.94 -22.37
N ARG A 11 -8.33 -2.96 -21.47
CA ARG A 11 -8.45 -3.62 -20.16
C ARG A 11 -8.80 -2.66 -19.01
N VAL A 12 -8.83 -1.36 -19.24
CA VAL A 12 -9.16 -0.38 -18.20
C VAL A 12 -10.67 -0.25 -18.10
N LEU A 13 -11.25 -0.77 -17.02
CA LEU A 13 -12.68 -0.70 -16.75
C LEU A 13 -13.04 0.58 -15.99
N VAL A 14 -12.19 0.99 -15.07
CA VAL A 14 -12.34 2.22 -14.29
C VAL A 14 -10.99 2.94 -14.25
N GLY A 15 -10.96 4.14 -14.81
CA GLY A 15 -9.79 5.00 -14.89
C GLY A 15 -9.73 6.05 -13.78
N PRO A 16 -8.87 7.08 -13.94
CA PRO A 16 -8.74 8.18 -12.98
C PRO A 16 -10.05 8.94 -12.76
N GLY A 17 -10.27 9.38 -11.53
CA GLY A 17 -11.46 10.13 -11.10
C GLY A 17 -12.33 9.36 -10.11
N GLU A 18 -12.13 8.05 -10.01
CA GLU A 18 -12.81 7.19 -9.05
C GLU A 18 -11.91 6.84 -7.85
N ASN A 19 -12.48 6.19 -6.84
CA ASN A 19 -11.76 5.84 -5.61
C ASN A 19 -10.59 4.89 -5.86
N ALA A 20 -10.73 3.96 -6.80
CA ALA A 20 -9.68 3.04 -7.20
C ALA A 20 -9.74 2.75 -8.70
N GLY A 21 -8.63 2.34 -9.28
CA GLY A 21 -8.58 1.82 -10.64
C GLY A 21 -9.10 0.39 -10.70
N VAL A 22 -9.73 0.02 -11.82
CA VAL A 22 -10.18 -1.36 -12.08
C VAL A 22 -9.73 -1.79 -13.47
N ILE A 23 -9.08 -2.94 -13.53
CA ILE A 23 -8.66 -3.56 -14.80
C ILE A 23 -9.28 -4.94 -14.97
N ASP A 24 -9.50 -5.30 -16.22
CA ASP A 24 -9.92 -6.64 -16.62
C ASP A 24 -8.69 -7.55 -16.73
N LEU A 25 -8.71 -8.66 -16.01
CA LEU A 25 -7.67 -9.69 -16.09
C LEU A 25 -8.03 -10.83 -17.08
N GLY A 26 -9.22 -10.81 -17.64
CA GLY A 26 -9.76 -11.91 -18.45
C GLY A 26 -10.55 -12.92 -17.61
N ASP A 27 -11.24 -13.83 -18.29
CA ASP A 27 -12.02 -14.93 -17.67
C ASP A 27 -13.04 -14.47 -16.60
N GLY A 28 -13.55 -13.25 -16.75
CA GLY A 28 -14.50 -12.63 -15.81
C GLY A 28 -13.85 -12.09 -14.53
N LEU A 29 -12.53 -12.18 -14.39
CA LEU A 29 -11.79 -11.64 -13.25
C LEU A 29 -11.49 -10.17 -13.42
N ARG A 30 -11.62 -9.40 -12.35
CA ARG A 30 -11.32 -7.97 -12.30
C ARG A 30 -10.44 -7.68 -11.11
N LEU A 31 -9.48 -6.78 -11.29
CA LEU A 31 -8.59 -6.33 -10.23
C LEU A 31 -8.87 -4.85 -9.94
N ALA A 32 -9.30 -4.56 -8.73
CA ALA A 32 -9.32 -3.20 -8.20
C ALA A 32 -8.00 -2.92 -7.46
N PHE A 33 -7.41 -1.77 -7.69
CA PHE A 33 -6.14 -1.37 -7.06
C PHE A 33 -6.11 0.12 -6.76
N LYS A 34 -5.43 0.45 -5.69
CA LYS A 34 -5.19 1.83 -5.24
C LYS A 34 -3.75 1.99 -4.82
N ILE A 35 -3.17 3.14 -5.09
CA ILE A 35 -1.88 3.56 -4.54
C ILE A 35 -2.03 4.93 -3.88
N GLU A 36 -1.45 5.08 -2.69
CA GLU A 36 -1.50 6.32 -1.94
C GLU A 36 -0.21 6.51 -1.14
N SER A 37 0.17 7.76 -0.90
CA SER A 37 1.31 8.10 -0.05
C SER A 37 0.82 8.71 1.27
N HIS A 38 1.23 8.14 2.39
CA HIS A 38 1.00 8.68 3.74
C HIS A 38 2.30 9.17 4.39
N ASN A 39 3.17 9.77 3.59
CA ASN A 39 4.48 10.24 4.02
C ASN A 39 4.39 11.29 5.15
N HIS A 40 3.59 12.35 4.99
CA HIS A 40 3.49 13.41 5.98
C HIS A 40 2.88 12.96 7.32
N PRO A 41 1.72 12.32 7.34
CA PRO A 41 1.17 11.79 8.58
C PRO A 41 2.13 10.84 9.31
N SER A 42 2.79 9.95 8.57
CA SER A 42 3.74 8.99 9.13
C SER A 42 5.03 9.65 9.64
N ALA A 43 5.44 10.78 9.09
CA ALA A 43 6.60 11.53 9.60
C ALA A 43 6.32 12.19 10.97
N VAL A 44 5.07 12.55 11.23
CA VAL A 44 4.62 13.18 12.48
C VAL A 44 4.26 12.11 13.52
N GLU A 45 3.30 11.26 13.19
CA GLU A 45 2.82 10.16 14.03
C GLU A 45 2.96 8.83 13.28
N PRO A 46 4.11 8.17 13.37
CA PRO A 46 4.45 7.05 12.51
C PRO A 46 3.45 5.90 12.53
N PHE A 47 3.03 5.48 13.71
CA PHE A 47 2.07 4.38 13.86
C PHE A 47 0.69 4.77 13.34
N GLN A 48 0.13 5.86 13.84
CA GLN A 48 -1.22 6.30 13.47
C GLN A 48 -1.31 6.75 12.01
N GLY A 49 -0.28 7.46 11.53
CA GLY A 49 -0.20 7.91 10.15
C GLY A 49 -0.18 6.75 9.17
N ALA A 50 0.61 5.72 9.44
CA ALA A 50 0.69 4.53 8.61
C ALA A 50 -0.59 3.68 8.68
N ALA A 51 -1.13 3.46 9.88
CA ALA A 51 -2.40 2.74 10.06
C ALA A 51 -3.56 3.42 9.32
N THR A 52 -3.65 4.76 9.40
CA THR A 52 -4.66 5.53 8.67
C THR A 52 -4.48 5.40 7.16
N GLY A 53 -3.24 5.34 6.67
CA GLY A 53 -2.95 5.10 5.26
C GLY A 53 -3.50 3.76 4.77
N VAL A 54 -3.24 2.70 5.50
CA VAL A 54 -3.80 1.37 5.20
C VAL A 54 -5.33 1.41 5.21
N GLY A 55 -5.94 1.97 6.25
CA GLY A 55 -7.39 2.07 6.36
C GLY A 55 -8.02 2.85 5.21
N GLY A 56 -7.38 3.94 4.78
CA GLY A 56 -7.85 4.77 3.66
C GLY A 56 -7.89 4.00 2.34
N ILE A 57 -6.79 3.36 1.95
CA ILE A 57 -6.75 2.61 0.69
C ILE A 57 -7.62 1.36 0.70
N LEU A 58 -7.75 0.67 1.82
CA LEU A 58 -8.67 -0.46 1.96
C LEU A 58 -10.11 -0.02 1.77
N ARG A 59 -10.50 1.10 2.37
CA ARG A 59 -11.83 1.68 2.19
C ARG A 59 -12.13 1.98 0.72
N ASP A 60 -11.16 2.54 -0.02
CA ASP A 60 -11.33 2.84 -1.44
C ASP A 60 -11.56 1.57 -2.27
N ILE A 61 -10.89 0.46 -1.95
CA ILE A 61 -11.13 -0.84 -2.58
C ILE A 61 -12.53 -1.38 -2.25
N PHE A 62 -12.97 -1.27 -0.99
CA PHE A 62 -14.32 -1.68 -0.60
C PHE A 62 -15.42 -0.87 -1.28
N THR A 63 -15.22 0.44 -1.50
CA THR A 63 -16.20 1.28 -2.21
C THR A 63 -16.36 0.88 -3.68
N MET A 64 -15.37 0.21 -4.26
CA MET A 64 -15.46 -0.38 -5.59
C MET A 64 -16.16 -1.74 -5.62
N GLY A 65 -16.67 -2.21 -4.50
CA GLY A 65 -17.30 -3.53 -4.37
C GLY A 65 -16.29 -4.69 -4.41
N ALA A 66 -15.01 -4.41 -4.25
CA ALA A 66 -13.94 -5.40 -4.26
C ALA A 66 -13.50 -5.76 -2.84
N ARG A 67 -13.04 -7.01 -2.65
CA ARG A 67 -12.43 -7.46 -1.39
C ARG A 67 -10.90 -7.30 -1.50
N PRO A 68 -10.25 -6.64 -0.54
CA PRO A 68 -8.80 -6.58 -0.47
C PRO A 68 -8.20 -7.98 -0.34
N ILE A 69 -7.16 -8.26 -1.14
CA ILE A 69 -6.47 -9.55 -1.16
C ILE A 69 -4.98 -9.42 -0.89
N ALA A 70 -4.43 -8.21 -1.03
CA ALA A 70 -3.03 -7.93 -0.77
C ALA A 70 -2.83 -6.46 -0.42
N LEU A 71 -1.86 -6.20 0.45
CA LEU A 71 -1.33 -4.88 0.76
C LEU A 71 0.15 -4.84 0.38
N LEU A 72 0.49 -3.96 -0.55
CA LEU A 72 1.85 -3.79 -1.03
C LEU A 72 2.43 -2.48 -0.53
N ASN A 73 3.66 -2.51 -0.05
CA ASN A 73 4.33 -1.33 0.49
C ASN A 73 5.68 -1.11 -0.19
N SER A 74 5.93 0.12 -0.64
CA SER A 74 7.24 0.55 -1.13
C SER A 74 7.84 1.55 -0.15
N LEU A 75 8.31 1.06 1.00
CA LEU A 75 8.82 1.90 2.08
C LEU A 75 10.24 2.37 1.77
N ARG A 76 10.49 3.65 2.03
CA ARG A 76 11.81 4.27 1.87
C ARG A 76 12.07 5.18 3.06
N PHE A 77 13.20 4.96 3.71
CA PHE A 77 13.64 5.72 4.87
C PHE A 77 15.07 6.23 4.68
N GLY A 78 15.49 7.14 5.53
CA GLY A 78 16.88 7.55 5.63
C GLY A 78 17.75 6.47 6.30
N THR A 79 18.93 6.88 6.76
CA THR A 79 19.87 5.97 7.43
C THR A 79 19.28 5.46 8.74
N ILE A 80 19.14 4.15 8.86
CA ILE A 80 18.52 3.51 10.04
C ILE A 80 19.31 3.67 11.34
N ASN A 81 20.56 4.06 11.24
CA ASN A 81 21.39 4.37 12.41
C ASN A 81 20.98 5.66 13.13
N ASP A 82 20.27 6.55 12.43
CA ASP A 82 19.69 7.74 13.04
C ASP A 82 18.49 7.37 13.92
N ALA A 83 18.46 7.90 15.14
CA ALA A 83 17.42 7.59 16.13
C ALA A 83 16.00 8.01 15.66
N ARG A 84 15.90 9.16 14.97
CA ARG A 84 14.63 9.65 14.41
C ARG A 84 14.13 8.71 13.31
N THR A 85 15.00 8.36 12.38
CA THR A 85 14.67 7.44 11.28
C THR A 85 14.22 6.09 11.82
N ARG A 86 14.91 5.55 12.84
CA ARG A 86 14.55 4.29 13.49
C ARG A 86 13.20 4.35 14.17
N ARG A 87 12.88 5.44 14.87
CA ARG A 87 11.55 5.66 15.46
C ARG A 87 10.46 5.66 14.39
N ILE A 88 10.67 6.39 13.31
CA ILE A 88 9.69 6.47 12.21
C ILE A 88 9.52 5.09 11.56
N PHE A 89 10.60 4.41 11.22
CA PHE A 89 10.59 3.08 10.63
C PHE A 89 9.78 2.09 11.49
N THR A 90 10.13 1.98 12.77
CA THR A 90 9.46 1.06 13.70
C THR A 90 7.96 1.36 13.81
N GLY A 91 7.60 2.64 13.95
CA GLY A 91 6.20 3.05 14.05
C GLY A 91 5.41 2.80 12.77
N VAL A 92 5.99 3.09 11.60
CA VAL A 92 5.34 2.86 10.30
C VAL A 92 5.09 1.37 10.08
N VAL A 93 6.10 0.52 10.27
CA VAL A 93 5.97 -0.93 10.11
C VAL A 93 4.91 -1.48 11.07
N ALA A 94 4.95 -1.07 12.34
CA ALA A 94 3.95 -1.49 13.32
C ALA A 94 2.52 -1.04 12.96
N GLY A 95 2.36 0.19 12.47
CA GLY A 95 1.04 0.72 12.07
C GLY A 95 0.46 -0.01 10.87
N ILE A 96 1.26 -0.28 9.85
CA ILE A 96 0.87 -1.06 8.68
C ILE A 96 0.47 -2.48 9.08
N SER A 97 1.33 -3.16 9.83
CA SER A 97 1.11 -4.53 10.27
C SER A 97 -0.15 -4.66 11.13
N HIS A 98 -0.30 -3.79 12.13
CA HIS A 98 -1.45 -3.85 13.03
C HIS A 98 -2.79 -3.69 12.30
N TYR A 99 -2.88 -2.72 11.39
CA TYR A 99 -4.13 -2.48 10.67
C TYR A 99 -4.34 -3.48 9.51
N GLY A 100 -3.29 -3.81 8.77
CA GLY A 100 -3.36 -4.75 7.65
C GLY A 100 -3.78 -6.14 8.11
N ASN A 101 -3.20 -6.66 9.18
CA ASN A 101 -3.52 -7.97 9.74
C ASN A 101 -4.97 -8.11 10.25
N CYS A 102 -5.67 -7.00 10.46
CA CYS A 102 -7.10 -7.04 10.81
C CYS A 102 -8.01 -7.38 9.61
N LEU A 103 -7.55 -7.17 8.38
CA LEU A 103 -8.40 -7.21 7.20
C LEU A 103 -7.86 -8.09 6.05
N ILE A 104 -6.57 -8.38 6.05
CA ILE A 104 -5.89 -9.18 5.03
C ILE A 104 -5.18 -10.33 5.72
N GLU A 105 -5.37 -11.55 5.21
CA GLU A 105 -4.83 -12.77 5.83
C GLU A 105 -3.29 -12.85 5.76
N SER A 106 -2.67 -12.13 4.85
CA SER A 106 -1.21 -12.05 4.74
C SER A 106 -0.75 -10.71 4.18
N GLU A 107 0.30 -10.16 4.75
CA GLU A 107 0.97 -8.97 4.23
C GLU A 107 2.32 -9.36 3.63
N THR A 108 2.58 -8.90 2.43
CA THR A 108 3.90 -9.02 1.79
C THR A 108 4.57 -7.67 1.80
N PHE A 109 5.69 -7.56 2.51
CA PHE A 109 6.53 -6.37 2.49
C PHE A 109 7.60 -6.52 1.42
N ILE A 110 7.68 -5.52 0.56
CA ILE A 110 8.75 -5.40 -0.43
C ILE A 110 9.65 -4.26 -0.01
N TRP A 111 10.89 -4.56 0.31
CA TRP A 111 11.88 -3.55 0.62
C TRP A 111 13.14 -3.73 -0.23
N ARG A 112 13.87 -2.65 -0.42
CA ARG A 112 15.09 -2.64 -1.22
C ARG A 112 16.22 -2.00 -0.43
N ASP A 113 17.31 -2.69 -0.35
CA ASP A 113 18.60 -2.17 0.12
C ASP A 113 19.65 -2.20 -1.00
N LYS A 114 20.91 -1.98 -0.64
CA LYS A 114 22.05 -2.06 -1.56
C LYS A 114 22.28 -3.47 -2.14
N ASN A 115 21.70 -4.49 -1.54
CA ASN A 115 21.88 -5.89 -1.94
C ASN A 115 20.73 -6.40 -2.82
N GLY A 116 19.64 -5.63 -2.99
CA GLY A 116 18.54 -6.02 -3.86
C GLY A 116 17.15 -5.73 -3.32
N ILE A 117 16.17 -6.42 -3.91
CA ILE A 117 14.76 -6.37 -3.51
C ILE A 117 14.48 -7.58 -2.62
N HIS A 118 13.92 -7.33 -1.45
CA HIS A 118 13.53 -8.35 -0.50
C HIS A 118 12.02 -8.41 -0.36
N PHE A 119 11.51 -9.62 -0.17
CA PHE A 119 10.08 -9.89 0.04
C PHE A 119 9.94 -10.57 1.40
N ASP A 120 9.31 -9.90 2.33
CA ASP A 120 8.95 -10.48 3.62
C ASP A 120 7.45 -10.60 3.71
N THR A 121 6.96 -11.79 3.98
CA THR A 121 5.56 -12.05 4.28
C THR A 121 5.41 -12.13 5.79
N ILE A 122 4.68 -11.20 6.37
CA ILE A 122 4.31 -11.30 7.78
C ILE A 122 3.05 -12.16 7.82
N GLY A 123 3.25 -13.41 8.18
CA GLY A 123 2.15 -14.31 8.50
C GLY A 123 1.49 -13.92 9.83
N ASN A 124 0.25 -14.33 10.00
CA ASN A 124 -0.50 -14.15 11.25
C ASN A 124 0.33 -14.68 12.43
N PHE A 125 0.66 -13.79 13.37
CA PHE A 125 1.13 -14.15 14.70
C PHE A 125 -0.06 -14.29 15.63
#